data_b563d4ae0074c225b3e5bbce855aaea0
#
_entry.id   b563d4ae0074c225b3e5bbce855aaea0
#
_cell.length_a   1.000
_cell.length_b   1.000
_cell.length_c   1.000
_cell.angle_alpha   90.00
_cell.angle_beta   90.00
_cell.angle_gamma   90.00
#
_symmetry.space_group_name_H-M   'P 1'
#
loop_
_entity.id
_entity.type
_entity.pdbx_description
1 polymer ?
#
loop_
_entity_poly.entity_id
_entity_poly.type
_entity_poly.pdbx_seq_one_letter_code
_entity_poly.pdbx_strand_id
1 'polypeptide(L)'
;MHHAQNGQLKLEETSVDYIRFGTGEKYLILIPGVGDGLRTVRGSALPFSFLYRMFAKEYTVFAFSRKNNLPETYTTEQMADDLSQCMDQLQIPKADLVGVSQGGMIALHLALRYPQKV
;
A
#
# COMPACT_ATOMS: atom_id res chain seq x y z
N MET A 1 -9.62 -16.48 -2.72
CA MET A 1 -10.12 -16.07 -1.40
C MET A 1 -10.21 -14.55 -1.37
N HIS A 2 -11.38 -14.02 -1.08
CA HIS A 2 -11.63 -12.57 -1.04
C HIS A 2 -11.14 -11.80 -2.26
N HIS A 3 -11.17 -12.42 -3.43
CA HIS A 3 -10.71 -11.83 -4.69
C HIS A 3 -9.26 -11.35 -4.64
N ALA A 4 -8.39 -12.10 -3.97
CA ALA A 4 -7.00 -11.75 -3.80
C ALA A 4 -6.25 -11.73 -5.13
N GLN A 5 -5.50 -10.65 -5.37
CA GLN A 5 -4.73 -10.45 -6.61
C GLN A 5 -3.37 -9.84 -6.28
N ASN A 6 -2.38 -10.22 -7.07
CA ASN A 6 -1.05 -9.59 -7.05
C ASN A 6 -0.93 -8.68 -8.26
N GLY A 7 -0.25 -7.55 -8.11
CA GLY A 7 -0.07 -6.61 -9.21
C GLY A 7 1.22 -5.84 -9.10
N GLN A 8 1.50 -5.07 -10.14
CA GLN A 8 2.68 -4.21 -10.20
C GLN A 8 2.33 -2.93 -10.94
N LEU A 9 2.79 -1.80 -10.40
CA LEU A 9 2.64 -0.48 -11.01
C LEU A 9 4.01 0.05 -11.40
N LYS A 10 4.05 0.86 -12.44
CA LYS A 10 5.28 1.56 -12.82
C LYS A 10 5.24 2.99 -12.30
N LEU A 11 6.33 3.40 -11.67
CA LEU A 11 6.57 4.78 -11.23
C LEU A 11 7.85 5.25 -11.92
N GLU A 12 7.73 6.13 -12.91
CA GLU A 12 8.88 6.67 -13.65
C GLU A 12 9.83 5.56 -14.13
N GLU A 13 10.99 5.40 -13.46
CA GLU A 13 12.03 4.44 -13.85
C GLU A 13 11.99 3.15 -13.03
N THR A 14 11.00 2.98 -12.16
CA THR A 14 10.93 1.83 -11.28
C THR A 14 9.51 1.28 -11.22
N SER A 15 9.30 0.29 -10.37
CA SER A 15 7.99 -0.33 -10.20
C SER A 15 7.69 -0.55 -8.73
N VAL A 16 6.41 -0.70 -8.41
CA VAL A 16 5.93 -1.00 -7.07
C VAL A 16 5.03 -2.22 -7.15
N ASP A 17 5.37 -3.24 -6.36
CA ASP A 17 4.53 -4.42 -6.23
C ASP A 17 3.39 -4.13 -5.25
N TYR A 18 2.21 -4.64 -5.55
CA TYR A 18 1.09 -4.50 -4.63
C TYR A 18 0.24 -5.75 -4.62
N ILE A 19 -0.57 -5.87 -3.59
CA ILE A 19 -1.61 -6.88 -3.51
C ILE A 19 -2.95 -6.20 -3.26
N ARG A 20 -4.01 -6.86 -3.70
CA ARG A 20 -5.37 -6.39 -3.54
C ARG A 20 -6.26 -7.55 -3.10
N PHE A 21 -7.14 -7.28 -2.16
CA PHE A 21 -8.17 -8.25 -1.77
C PHE A 21 -9.38 -7.51 -1.19
N GLY A 22 -10.48 -8.26 -1.03
CA GLY A 22 -11.71 -7.68 -0.51
C GLY A 22 -12.62 -7.15 -1.61
N THR A 23 -13.86 -6.88 -1.26
CA THR A 23 -14.90 -6.46 -2.19
C THR A 23 -15.73 -5.27 -1.68
N GLY A 24 -15.28 -4.63 -0.60
CA GLY A 24 -16.00 -3.51 -0.01
C GLY A 24 -15.92 -2.23 -0.84
N GLU A 25 -16.79 -1.30 -0.55
CA GLU A 25 -16.87 -0.04 -1.28
C GLU A 25 -15.82 0.97 -0.85
N LYS A 26 -15.32 0.84 0.38
CA LYS A 26 -14.28 1.73 0.91
C LYS A 26 -12.92 1.15 0.61
N TYR A 27 -11.92 2.03 0.52
CA TYR A 27 -10.53 1.60 0.32
C TYR A 27 -9.76 1.65 1.63
N LEU A 28 -8.96 0.62 1.85
CA LEU A 28 -8.02 0.56 2.98
C LEU A 28 -6.64 0.25 2.42
N ILE A 29 -5.65 1.02 2.84
CA ILE A 29 -4.26 0.78 2.45
C ILE A 29 -3.48 0.31 3.68
N LEU A 30 -2.89 -0.87 3.55
CA LEU A 30 -1.97 -1.43 4.53
C LEU A 30 -0.55 -1.05 4.13
N ILE A 31 0.17 -0.44 5.05
CA ILE A 31 1.56 -0.02 4.80
C ILE A 31 2.45 -0.81 5.75
N PRO A 32 3.09 -1.88 5.26
CA PRO A 32 3.93 -2.73 6.12
C PRO A 32 5.22 -2.03 6.51
N GLY A 33 5.79 -2.48 7.63
CA GLY A 33 7.09 -2.02 8.07
C GLY A 33 8.20 -2.75 7.33
N VAL A 34 9.37 -2.10 7.21
CA VAL A 34 10.53 -2.70 6.57
C VAL A 34 11.05 -3.88 7.38
N GLY A 35 10.94 -3.81 8.70
CA GLY A 35 11.43 -4.86 9.60
C GLY A 35 10.64 -6.17 9.54
N ASP A 36 9.54 -6.21 8.81
CA ASP A 36 8.72 -7.42 8.70
C ASP A 36 9.31 -8.47 7.75
N GLY A 37 10.53 -8.26 7.26
CA GLY A 37 11.17 -9.17 6.34
C GLY A 37 10.61 -9.13 4.93
N LEU A 38 9.69 -8.21 4.68
CA LEU A 38 9.06 -8.07 3.37
C LEU A 38 9.71 -6.94 2.59
N ARG A 39 10.60 -7.30 1.69
CA ARG A 39 11.12 -6.32 0.73
C ARG A 39 10.07 -5.99 -0.31
N THR A 40 9.19 -6.95 -0.55
CA THR A 40 8.11 -6.79 -1.52
C THR A 40 6.91 -7.61 -1.05
N VAL A 41 5.72 -7.16 -1.40
CA VAL A 41 4.47 -7.92 -1.19
C VAL A 41 4.16 -8.82 -2.37
N ARG A 42 5.07 -8.90 -3.35
CA ARG A 42 4.88 -9.69 -4.56
C ARG A 42 4.56 -11.14 -4.21
N GLY A 43 3.48 -11.66 -4.76
CA GLY A 43 3.06 -13.03 -4.53
C GLY A 43 2.39 -13.27 -3.17
N SER A 44 2.14 -12.22 -2.38
CA SER A 44 1.63 -12.34 -1.01
C SER A 44 0.11 -12.13 -0.90
N ALA A 45 -0.61 -12.01 -2.02
CA ALA A 45 -2.03 -11.67 -1.97
C ALA A 45 -2.85 -12.64 -1.14
N LEU A 46 -2.67 -13.96 -1.33
CA LEU A 46 -3.42 -14.96 -0.57
C LEU A 46 -3.07 -14.96 0.91
N PRO A 47 -1.78 -15.00 1.31
CA PRO A 47 -1.44 -14.90 2.73
C PRO A 47 -1.96 -13.64 3.41
N PHE A 48 -1.82 -12.48 2.77
CA PHE A 48 -2.32 -11.22 3.34
C PHE A 48 -3.83 -11.21 3.43
N SER A 49 -4.54 -11.72 2.42
CA SER A 49 -6.01 -11.76 2.46
C SER A 49 -6.51 -12.64 3.61
N PHE A 50 -5.78 -13.70 3.92
CA PHE A 50 -6.12 -14.56 5.05
C PHE A 50 -5.87 -13.85 6.38
N LEU A 51 -4.70 -13.21 6.54
CA LEU A 51 -4.35 -12.50 7.78
C LEU A 51 -5.28 -11.33 8.06
N TYR A 52 -5.64 -10.58 7.05
CA TYR A 52 -6.43 -9.35 7.19
C TYR A 52 -7.87 -9.51 6.69
N ARG A 53 -8.39 -10.73 6.67
CA ARG A 53 -9.73 -11.02 6.16
C ARG A 53 -10.85 -10.24 6.84
N MET A 54 -10.61 -9.78 8.07
CA MET A 54 -11.60 -9.00 8.80
C MET A 54 -11.97 -7.69 8.10
N PHE A 55 -11.10 -7.18 7.24
CA PHE A 55 -11.36 -5.94 6.50
C PHE A 55 -12.03 -6.17 5.15
N ALA A 56 -12.09 -7.42 4.68
CA ALA A 56 -12.44 -7.71 3.29
C ALA A 56 -13.92 -7.44 2.94
N LYS A 57 -14.79 -7.37 3.92
CA LYS A 57 -16.22 -7.11 3.68
C LYS A 57 -16.52 -5.64 3.41
N GLU A 58 -15.92 -4.77 4.21
CA GLU A 58 -16.19 -3.33 4.14
C GLU A 58 -15.23 -2.59 3.22
N TYR A 59 -14.06 -3.19 2.98
CA TYR A 59 -12.97 -2.54 2.25
C TYR A 59 -12.52 -3.36 1.06
N THR A 60 -12.10 -2.66 0.02
CA THR A 60 -11.14 -3.17 -0.94
C THR A 60 -9.78 -2.78 -0.38
N VAL A 61 -8.96 -3.77 -0.06
CA VAL A 61 -7.71 -3.58 0.65
C VAL A 61 -6.54 -3.67 -0.32
N PHE A 62 -5.65 -2.68 -0.24
CA PHE A 62 -4.40 -2.68 -1.00
C PHE A 62 -3.24 -2.68 -0.01
N ALA A 63 -2.19 -3.42 -0.32
CA ALA A 63 -0.92 -3.32 0.38
C ALA A 63 0.17 -3.11 -0.67
N PHE A 64 0.97 -2.06 -0.48
CA PHE A 64 2.04 -1.71 -1.41
C PHE A 64 3.39 -1.98 -0.75
N SER A 65 4.31 -2.58 -1.51
CA SER A 65 5.70 -2.62 -1.10
C SER A 65 6.35 -1.27 -1.42
N ARG A 66 7.61 -1.11 -0.98
CA ARG A 66 8.41 0.03 -1.42
C ARG A 66 8.76 -0.18 -2.89
N LYS A 67 9.12 0.89 -3.60
CA LYS A 67 9.52 0.76 -5.00
C LYS A 67 10.75 -0.15 -5.13
N ASN A 68 10.83 -0.85 -6.25
CA ASN A 68 11.84 -1.89 -6.41
C ASN A 68 13.27 -1.36 -6.51
N ASN A 69 13.46 -0.18 -7.09
CA ASN A 69 14.77 0.46 -7.17
C ASN A 69 14.80 1.62 -6.18
N LEU A 70 15.40 1.40 -5.00
CA LEU A 70 15.47 2.42 -3.96
C LEU A 70 16.66 3.34 -4.20
N PRO A 71 16.46 4.66 -4.16
CA PRO A 71 17.58 5.58 -4.17
C PRO A 71 18.39 5.47 -2.88
N GLU A 72 19.63 5.96 -2.92
CA GLU A 72 20.52 5.91 -1.77
C GLU A 72 19.93 6.61 -0.54
N THR A 73 19.27 7.75 -0.77
CA THR A 73 18.55 8.46 0.28
C THR A 73 17.04 8.39 -0.04
N TYR A 74 16.32 7.57 0.70
CA TYR A 74 14.89 7.38 0.47
C TYR A 74 14.14 7.56 1.80
N THR A 75 13.48 8.70 1.93
CA THR A 75 12.81 9.09 3.17
C THR A 75 11.38 8.57 3.24
N THR A 76 10.80 8.57 4.45
CA THR A 76 9.38 8.23 4.61
C THR A 76 8.47 9.23 3.91
N GLU A 77 8.90 10.48 3.77
CA GLU A 77 8.16 11.48 2.99
C GLU A 77 8.11 11.09 1.51
N GLN A 78 9.24 10.65 0.96
CA GLN A 78 9.31 10.20 -0.43
C GLN A 78 8.48 8.94 -0.63
N MET A 79 8.46 8.04 0.35
CA MET A 79 7.62 6.84 0.32
C MET A 79 6.14 7.22 0.28
N ALA A 80 5.74 8.24 1.04
CA ALA A 80 4.37 8.74 1.01
C ALA A 80 4.01 9.35 -0.35
N ASP A 81 4.94 10.10 -0.96
CA ASP A 81 4.73 10.65 -2.30
C ASP A 81 4.56 9.54 -3.34
N ASP A 82 5.37 8.49 -3.27
CA ASP A 82 5.25 7.34 -4.15
C ASP A 82 3.89 6.64 -3.96
N LEU A 83 3.45 6.50 -2.71
CA LEU A 83 2.17 5.89 -2.39
C LEU A 83 1.01 6.71 -2.97
N SER A 84 1.10 8.04 -2.87
CA SER A 84 0.12 8.93 -3.47
C SER A 84 0.02 8.71 -4.99
N GLN A 85 1.16 8.52 -5.67
CA GLN A 85 1.18 8.23 -7.10
C GLN A 85 0.52 6.88 -7.41
N CYS A 86 0.78 5.87 -6.57
CA CYS A 86 0.13 4.57 -6.72
C CYS A 86 -1.39 4.69 -6.60
N MET A 87 -1.87 5.48 -5.64
CA MET A 87 -3.30 5.73 -5.48
C MET A 87 -3.89 6.36 -6.73
N ASP A 88 -3.20 7.35 -7.30
CA ASP A 88 -3.67 8.01 -8.52
C ASP A 88 -3.76 7.03 -9.69
N GLN A 89 -2.75 6.18 -9.87
CA GLN A 89 -2.74 5.22 -10.97
C GLN A 89 -3.86 4.18 -10.83
N LEU A 90 -4.18 3.78 -9.60
CA LEU A 90 -5.24 2.81 -9.35
C LEU A 90 -6.61 3.46 -9.17
N GLN A 91 -6.68 4.80 -9.33
CA GLN A 91 -7.92 5.55 -9.20
C GLN A 91 -8.55 5.38 -7.82
N ILE A 92 -7.71 5.40 -6.79
CA ILE A 92 -8.15 5.40 -5.40
C ILE A 92 -8.19 6.84 -4.92
N PRO A 93 -9.38 7.47 -4.83
CA PRO A 93 -9.46 8.89 -4.49
C PRO A 93 -9.20 9.16 -3.02
N LYS A 94 -9.56 8.22 -2.16
CA LYS A 94 -9.45 8.38 -0.72
C LYS A 94 -9.41 7.00 -0.08
N ALA A 95 -8.61 6.84 0.98
CA ALA A 95 -8.48 5.56 1.67
C ALA A 95 -8.23 5.76 3.16
N ASP A 96 -8.68 4.79 3.95
CA ASP A 96 -8.23 4.65 5.32
C ASP A 96 -6.86 3.98 5.32
N LEU A 97 -6.03 4.29 6.30
CA LEU A 97 -4.66 3.81 6.34
C LEU A 97 -4.40 2.99 7.60
N VAL A 98 -3.70 1.87 7.43
CA VAL A 98 -3.14 1.12 8.54
C VAL A 98 -1.64 1.00 8.30
N GLY A 99 -0.85 1.65 9.13
CA GLY A 99 0.60 1.61 9.03
C GLY A 99 1.21 0.86 10.20
N VAL A 100 2.18 0.00 9.92
CA VAL A 100 2.88 -0.79 10.92
C VAL A 100 4.34 -0.35 10.98
N SER A 101 4.82 0.05 12.17
CA SER A 101 6.20 0.47 12.37
C SER A 101 6.56 1.64 11.43
N GLN A 102 7.54 1.49 10.54
CA GLN A 102 7.88 2.52 9.55
C GLN A 102 6.66 2.88 8.69
N GLY A 103 5.78 1.92 8.42
CA GLY A 103 4.54 2.17 7.69
C GLY A 103 3.64 3.19 8.38
N GLY A 104 3.68 3.25 9.72
CA GLY A 104 2.95 4.26 10.48
C GLY A 104 3.46 5.67 10.20
N MET A 105 4.77 5.85 10.06
CA MET A 105 5.34 7.15 9.70
C MET A 105 4.98 7.55 8.28
N ILE A 106 4.98 6.59 7.36
CA ILE A 106 4.55 6.84 5.98
C ILE A 106 3.09 7.26 5.96
N ALA A 107 2.23 6.60 6.73
CA ALA A 107 0.82 6.95 6.83
C ALA A 107 0.62 8.38 7.34
N LEU A 108 1.40 8.78 8.34
CA LEU A 108 1.34 10.15 8.85
C LEU A 108 1.75 11.17 7.79
N HIS A 109 2.83 10.92 7.06
CA HIS A 109 3.26 11.82 6.00
C HIS A 109 2.22 11.91 4.89
N LEU A 110 1.60 10.78 4.53
CA LEU A 110 0.56 10.78 3.51
C LEU A 110 -0.64 11.63 3.96
N ALA A 111 -1.06 11.48 5.21
CA ALA A 111 -2.19 12.24 5.74
C ALA A 111 -1.88 13.74 5.84
N LEU A 112 -0.64 14.09 6.19
CA LEU A 112 -0.24 15.49 6.32
C LEU A 112 -0.04 16.17 4.96
N ARG A 113 0.54 15.46 4.00
CA ARG A 113 0.87 16.03 2.69
C ARG A 113 -0.31 15.96 1.72
N TYR A 114 -1.16 14.96 1.87
CA TYR A 114 -2.28 14.72 0.96
C TYR A 114 -3.57 14.47 1.75
N PRO A 115 -4.03 15.45 2.55
CA PRO A 115 -5.16 15.24 3.45
C PRO A 115 -6.46 14.87 2.74
N GLN A 116 -6.60 15.25 1.48
CA GLN A 116 -7.79 14.90 0.69
C GLN A 116 -7.83 13.43 0.28
N LYS A 117 -6.72 12.70 0.46
CA LYS A 117 -6.63 11.27 0.09
C LYS A 117 -6.81 10.32 1.26
N VAL A 118 -6.95 10.85 2.46
CA VAL A 118 -7.01 10.02 3.67
C VAL A 118 -8.32 10.22 4.44
#